data_c543f60372aba0b2117cd9b6b0232e4f
#
_entry.id   c543f60372aba0b2117cd9b6b0232e4f
#
_cell.length_a   1.000
_cell.length_b   1.000
_cell.length_c   1.000
_cell.angle_alpha   90.00
_cell.angle_beta   90.00
_cell.angle_gamma   90.00
#
_symmetry.space_group_name_H-M   'P 1'
#
loop_
_entity.id
_entity.type
_entity.pdbx_description
1 polymer ?
#
loop_
_entity_poly.entity_id
_entity_poly.type
_entity_poly.pdbx_seq_one_letter_code
_entity_poly.pdbx_strand_id
1 'polypeptide(L)'
;VLFDRGLVAPGVDAGYVDSENAFGGKAFPGTVGQYNPGSQPFLKVNRHGERFMNESQEYDNASHASFQQPGHVYAMIHDANFREDVDRFHTIGCSALTRYIPGMMEGQLEQYEGEGLIMKADTIEELADKMGFTGADKDNFVATVARYNELYDKQNDEDFGKPASRLSAIRTAPFYGCWLGASLL
;
A
#
# COMPACT_ATOMS: atom_id res chain seq x y z
N VAL A 1 4.05 -14.08 -14.69
CA VAL A 1 4.05 -13.93 -13.23
C VAL A 1 3.19 -12.74 -12.88
N LEU A 2 2.26 -12.89 -11.92
CA LEU A 2 1.40 -11.83 -11.43
C LEU A 2 2.15 -11.01 -10.37
N PHE A 3 2.04 -9.69 -10.48
CA PHE A 3 2.54 -8.76 -9.47
C PHE A 3 1.44 -7.78 -9.06
N ASP A 4 1.38 -7.43 -7.79
CA ASP A 4 0.39 -6.53 -7.19
C ASP A 4 0.89 -5.10 -7.07
N ARG A 5 1.41 -4.52 -8.15
CA ARG A 5 2.19 -3.29 -8.08
C ARG A 5 1.75 -2.14 -8.94
N GLY A 6 0.63 -2.30 -9.64
CA GLY A 6 0.14 -1.25 -10.52
C GLY A 6 -0.53 -0.12 -9.75
N LEU A 7 0.04 1.11 -9.75
CA LEU A 7 -0.67 2.29 -9.29
C LEU A 7 -1.91 2.51 -10.16
N VAL A 8 -3.06 2.64 -9.53
CA VAL A 8 -4.36 2.83 -10.17
C VAL A 8 -4.95 4.15 -9.67
N ALA A 9 -5.58 4.91 -10.57
CA ALA A 9 -6.28 6.12 -10.15
C ALA A 9 -7.46 5.77 -9.22
N PRO A 10 -7.80 6.65 -8.27
CA PRO A 10 -8.95 6.46 -7.40
C PRO A 10 -10.24 6.17 -8.19
N GLY A 11 -11.01 5.17 -7.75
CA GLY A 11 -12.27 4.79 -8.39
C GLY A 11 -12.15 3.94 -9.66
N VAL A 12 -10.95 3.64 -10.14
CA VAL A 12 -10.72 2.79 -11.31
C VAL A 12 -10.58 1.33 -10.89
N ASP A 13 -11.30 0.43 -11.59
CA ASP A 13 -11.11 -1.01 -11.44
C ASP A 13 -9.88 -1.47 -12.22
N ALA A 14 -9.08 -2.33 -11.61
CA ALA A 14 -7.98 -2.98 -12.30
C ALA A 14 -8.41 -4.39 -12.73
N GLY A 15 -8.14 -4.73 -13.97
CA GLY A 15 -8.15 -6.11 -14.44
C GLY A 15 -6.75 -6.68 -14.41
N TYR A 16 -6.54 -7.79 -15.13
CA TYR A 16 -5.18 -8.16 -15.52
C TYR A 16 -4.69 -7.14 -16.54
N VAL A 17 -3.75 -6.32 -16.14
CA VAL A 17 -3.15 -5.31 -17.00
C VAL A 17 -1.77 -5.81 -17.35
N ASP A 18 -1.42 -5.78 -18.64
CA ASP A 18 -0.04 -6.03 -19.05
C ASP A 18 0.88 -4.90 -18.59
N SER A 19 2.19 -5.15 -18.58
CA SER A 19 3.17 -4.19 -18.06
C SER A 19 3.20 -2.86 -18.82
N GLU A 20 2.67 -2.80 -20.03
CA GLU A 20 2.61 -1.57 -20.84
C GLU A 20 1.41 -0.70 -20.47
N ASN A 21 0.33 -1.32 -19.99
CA ASN A 21 -0.92 -0.68 -19.64
C ASN A 21 -1.18 -0.60 -18.12
N ALA A 22 -0.40 -1.32 -17.34
CA ALA A 22 -0.44 -1.31 -15.90
C ALA A 22 -0.20 0.07 -15.38
N PHE A 23 -0.84 1.01 -15.24
CA PHE A 23 -0.59 2.40 -14.80
C PHE A 23 -1.10 3.46 -15.77
N GLY A 24 -2.07 3.11 -16.64
CA GLY A 24 -2.50 4.04 -17.67
C GLY A 24 -1.36 4.42 -18.61
N GLY A 25 -0.50 3.45 -18.94
CA GLY A 25 0.66 3.66 -19.82
C GLY A 25 1.90 4.21 -19.14
N LYS A 26 1.96 4.24 -17.80
CA LYS A 26 3.15 4.68 -17.06
C LYS A 26 4.00 3.49 -16.65
N ALA A 27 5.30 3.61 -16.87
CA ALA A 27 6.26 2.59 -16.53
C ALA A 27 6.22 2.24 -15.02
N PHE A 28 6.37 0.96 -14.76
CA PHE A 28 6.51 0.41 -13.42
C PHE A 28 7.63 1.10 -12.61
N PRO A 29 7.36 1.68 -11.45
CA PRO A 29 8.39 2.25 -10.60
C PRO A 29 9.12 1.12 -9.83
N GLY A 30 9.75 0.22 -10.54
CA GLY A 30 10.23 -1.03 -9.98
C GLY A 30 11.71 -1.27 -10.13
N THR A 31 12.55 -0.25 -9.98
CA THR A 31 14.00 -0.45 -9.83
C THR A 31 14.43 -0.38 -8.37
N VAL A 32 15.50 -1.08 -8.05
CA VAL A 32 16.13 -1.06 -6.72
C VAL A 32 16.35 0.37 -6.26
N GLY A 33 15.85 0.70 -5.08
CA GLY A 33 16.01 2.00 -4.47
C GLY A 33 14.97 3.06 -4.82
N GLN A 34 13.95 2.72 -5.60
CA GLN A 34 12.83 3.61 -5.90
C GLN A 34 11.67 3.40 -4.92
N TYR A 35 10.80 4.41 -4.78
CA TYR A 35 9.55 4.26 -4.05
C TYR A 35 8.68 3.21 -4.74
N ASN A 36 8.59 2.05 -4.11
CA ASN A 36 7.83 0.91 -4.62
C ASN A 36 6.87 0.41 -3.53
N PRO A 37 5.70 1.03 -3.44
CA PRO A 37 4.75 0.72 -2.38
C PRO A 37 4.24 -0.72 -2.43
N GLY A 38 4.00 -1.28 -3.60
CA GLY A 38 3.39 -2.60 -3.75
C GLY A 38 4.20 -3.74 -3.14
N SER A 39 5.53 -3.62 -3.07
CA SER A 39 6.37 -4.66 -2.49
C SER A 39 6.62 -4.50 -0.98
N GLN A 40 6.17 -3.42 -0.39
CA GLN A 40 6.32 -3.21 1.03
C GLN A 40 5.16 -3.81 1.82
N PRO A 41 5.43 -4.37 3.01
CA PRO A 41 4.40 -4.96 3.86
C PRO A 41 3.64 -3.90 4.68
N PHE A 42 3.33 -2.75 4.11
CA PHE A 42 2.43 -1.77 4.73
C PHE A 42 0.99 -2.28 4.75
N LEU A 43 0.15 -1.68 5.59
CA LEU A 43 -1.27 -2.00 5.66
C LEU A 43 -1.92 -1.96 4.28
N LYS A 44 -2.66 -3.01 3.92
CA LYS A 44 -3.45 -3.11 2.70
C LYS A 44 -4.92 -3.29 3.04
N VAL A 45 -5.76 -2.48 2.43
CA VAL A 45 -7.22 -2.52 2.61
C VAL A 45 -7.93 -2.60 1.25
N ASN A 46 -9.09 -3.24 1.22
CA ASN A 46 -9.95 -3.30 0.04
C ASN A 46 -10.81 -2.03 -0.10
N ARG A 47 -11.70 -1.99 -1.09
CA ARG A 47 -12.63 -0.85 -1.32
C ARG A 47 -13.65 -0.63 -0.21
N HIS A 48 -13.85 -1.61 0.67
CA HIS A 48 -14.69 -1.47 1.85
C HIS A 48 -13.92 -0.96 3.08
N GLY A 49 -12.65 -0.55 2.91
CA GLY A 49 -11.81 -0.09 4.00
C GLY A 49 -11.35 -1.21 4.94
N GLU A 50 -11.51 -2.47 4.54
CA GLU A 50 -11.20 -3.64 5.37
C GLU A 50 -9.85 -4.26 5.00
N ARG A 51 -9.06 -4.59 6.01
CA ARG A 51 -7.84 -5.40 5.85
C ARG A 51 -8.23 -6.83 5.48
N PHE A 52 -7.52 -7.45 4.54
CA PHE A 52 -7.92 -8.73 3.98
C PHE A 52 -6.82 -9.80 3.93
N MET A 53 -5.59 -9.49 4.36
CA MET A 53 -4.48 -10.43 4.34
C MET A 53 -3.35 -10.09 5.30
N ASN A 54 -2.41 -11.01 5.45
CA ASN A 54 -1.06 -10.75 5.95
C ASN A 54 -0.21 -10.15 4.83
N GLU A 55 0.17 -8.90 4.93
CA GLU A 55 0.91 -8.18 3.89
C GLU A 55 2.39 -8.60 3.78
N SER A 56 2.84 -9.47 4.68
CA SER A 56 4.21 -10.02 4.68
C SER A 56 4.33 -11.33 3.91
N GLN A 57 3.30 -11.72 3.17
CA GLN A 57 3.30 -12.95 2.38
C GLN A 57 4.12 -12.83 1.10
N GLU A 58 4.43 -14.00 0.51
CA GLU A 58 5.02 -14.13 -0.82
C GLU A 58 4.12 -13.48 -1.88
N TYR A 59 4.75 -13.01 -2.97
CA TYR A 59 4.03 -12.29 -4.03
C TYR A 59 2.83 -13.01 -4.60
N ASP A 60 2.98 -14.30 -4.88
CA ASP A 60 1.90 -15.07 -5.48
C ASP A 60 0.66 -15.08 -4.61
N ASN A 61 0.85 -15.25 -3.30
CA ASN A 61 -0.25 -15.23 -2.34
C ASN A 61 -0.86 -13.83 -2.22
N ALA A 62 -0.02 -12.79 -2.14
CA ALA A 62 -0.48 -11.42 -2.05
C ALA A 62 -1.25 -10.99 -3.31
N SER A 63 -0.73 -11.34 -4.50
CA SER A 63 -1.37 -11.04 -5.78
C SER A 63 -2.72 -11.76 -5.93
N HIS A 64 -2.81 -13.03 -5.54
CA HIS A 64 -4.07 -13.77 -5.56
C HIS A 64 -5.10 -13.18 -4.59
N ALA A 65 -4.68 -12.84 -3.37
CA ALA A 65 -5.56 -12.21 -2.39
C ALA A 65 -6.08 -10.86 -2.90
N SER A 66 -5.20 -10.05 -3.48
CA SER A 66 -5.54 -8.74 -4.04
C SER A 66 -6.51 -8.86 -5.23
N PHE A 67 -6.28 -9.84 -6.11
CA PHE A 67 -7.14 -10.07 -7.27
C PHE A 67 -8.56 -10.49 -6.90
N GLN A 68 -8.77 -11.06 -5.72
CA GLN A 68 -10.10 -11.43 -5.23
C GLN A 68 -10.87 -10.26 -4.60
N GLN A 69 -10.21 -9.09 -4.42
CA GLN A 69 -10.88 -7.94 -3.84
C GLN A 69 -11.78 -7.23 -4.86
N PRO A 70 -12.81 -6.48 -4.40
CA PRO A 70 -13.69 -5.71 -5.27
C PRO A 70 -12.93 -4.78 -6.22
N GLY A 71 -13.20 -4.89 -7.52
CA GLY A 71 -12.51 -4.13 -8.56
C GLY A 71 -11.07 -4.59 -8.83
N HIS A 72 -10.62 -5.70 -8.20
CA HIS A 72 -9.25 -6.23 -8.31
C HIS A 72 -8.18 -5.22 -7.88
N VAL A 73 -8.55 -4.34 -6.94
CA VAL A 73 -7.68 -3.30 -6.39
C VAL A 73 -7.66 -3.34 -4.87
N TYR A 74 -6.61 -2.79 -4.32
CA TYR A 74 -6.48 -2.53 -2.88
C TYR A 74 -5.76 -1.20 -2.66
N ALA A 75 -5.99 -0.61 -1.52
CA ALA A 75 -5.25 0.56 -1.07
C ALA A 75 -4.09 0.13 -0.16
N MET A 76 -2.94 0.76 -0.33
CA MET A 76 -1.82 0.63 0.59
C MET A 76 -1.65 1.94 1.37
N ILE A 77 -1.46 1.80 2.67
CA ILE A 77 -1.43 2.93 3.60
C ILE A 77 -0.15 2.92 4.42
N HIS A 78 0.51 4.06 4.53
CA HIS A 78 1.62 4.28 5.44
C HIS A 78 1.64 5.72 5.98
N ASP A 79 2.50 5.98 6.94
CA ASP A 79 2.68 7.30 7.52
C ASP A 79 4.06 7.92 7.18
N ALA A 80 4.39 9.03 7.80
CA ALA A 80 5.65 9.74 7.55
C ALA A 80 6.91 8.94 7.93
N ASN A 81 6.76 7.90 8.76
CA ASN A 81 7.88 7.05 9.20
C ASN A 81 8.23 5.95 8.17
N PHE A 82 7.60 5.95 7.00
CA PHE A 82 7.83 4.93 5.96
C PHE A 82 9.32 4.71 5.62
N ARG A 83 10.16 5.72 5.78
CA ARG A 83 11.60 5.65 5.50
C ARG A 83 12.28 4.63 6.41
N GLU A 84 12.02 4.73 7.70
CA GLU A 84 12.58 3.82 8.71
C GLU A 84 11.97 2.42 8.56
N ASP A 85 10.67 2.37 8.27
CA ASP A 85 9.96 1.12 8.04
C ASP A 85 10.47 0.38 6.81
N VAL A 86 10.67 1.05 5.67
CA VAL A 86 11.23 0.44 4.45
C VAL A 86 12.62 -0.13 4.70
N ASP A 87 13.46 0.60 5.42
CA ASP A 87 14.81 0.14 5.77
C ASP A 87 14.76 -1.12 6.67
N ARG A 88 13.83 -1.15 7.59
CA ARG A 88 13.58 -2.28 8.48
C ARG A 88 12.96 -3.49 7.75
N PHE A 89 12.11 -3.26 6.74
CA PHE A 89 11.38 -4.29 6.01
C PHE A 89 12.21 -5.05 4.96
N HIS A 90 13.34 -4.55 4.54
CA HIS A 90 14.13 -5.06 3.41
C HIS A 90 14.61 -6.51 3.54
N THR A 91 14.19 -7.21 4.57
CA THR A 91 14.68 -8.57 4.89
C THR A 91 13.93 -9.71 4.21
N ILE A 92 12.82 -9.47 3.49
CA ILE A 92 12.00 -10.52 2.87
C ILE A 92 11.58 -10.13 1.45
N GLY A 93 11.74 -11.06 0.50
CA GLY A 93 11.24 -10.91 -0.87
C GLY A 93 11.80 -9.67 -1.58
N CYS A 94 11.00 -9.04 -2.42
CA CYS A 94 11.42 -7.81 -3.11
C CYS A 94 11.54 -6.60 -2.19
N SER A 95 10.99 -6.63 -0.99
CA SER A 95 11.31 -5.61 0.01
C SER A 95 12.79 -5.62 0.40
N ALA A 96 13.48 -6.75 0.21
CA ALA A 96 14.92 -6.83 0.37
C ALA A 96 15.71 -6.01 -0.67
N LEU A 97 15.11 -5.74 -1.83
CA LEU A 97 15.72 -4.98 -2.91
C LEU A 97 15.42 -3.48 -2.82
N THR A 98 14.41 -3.11 -2.04
CA THR A 98 13.95 -1.74 -1.90
C THR A 98 14.50 -1.16 -0.61
N ARG A 99 15.38 -0.17 -0.73
CA ARG A 99 15.94 0.57 0.39
C ARG A 99 15.55 2.03 0.27
N TYR A 100 15.45 2.70 1.40
CA TYR A 100 15.30 4.14 1.40
C TYR A 100 16.56 4.80 0.82
N ILE A 101 16.39 5.55 -0.26
CA ILE A 101 17.45 6.37 -0.86
C ILE A 101 17.02 7.83 -0.77
N PRO A 102 17.67 8.64 0.07
CA PRO A 102 17.34 10.06 0.22
C PRO A 102 17.33 10.80 -1.13
N GLY A 103 16.33 11.65 -1.31
CA GLY A 103 16.14 12.45 -2.51
C GLY A 103 15.48 11.73 -3.69
N MET A 104 15.68 10.43 -3.84
CA MET A 104 15.04 9.67 -4.93
C MET A 104 13.60 9.29 -4.59
N MET A 105 13.40 8.74 -3.41
CA MET A 105 12.06 8.33 -2.99
C MET A 105 11.12 9.52 -2.78
N GLU A 106 11.63 10.59 -2.22
CA GLU A 106 10.86 11.83 -2.07
C GLU A 106 10.46 12.41 -3.42
N GLY A 107 11.36 12.48 -4.39
CA GLY A 107 11.06 12.98 -5.72
C GLY A 107 9.98 12.17 -6.43
N GLN A 108 9.98 10.86 -6.26
CA GLN A 108 8.93 10.00 -6.80
C GLN A 108 7.60 10.15 -6.05
N LEU A 109 7.65 10.27 -4.72
CA LEU A 109 6.47 10.51 -3.91
C LEU A 109 5.79 11.82 -4.32
N GLU A 110 6.56 12.90 -4.46
CA GLU A 110 6.08 14.21 -4.92
C GLU A 110 5.53 14.15 -6.34
N GLN A 111 6.20 13.42 -7.24
CA GLN A 111 5.74 13.23 -8.62
C GLN A 111 4.37 12.55 -8.64
N TYR A 112 4.23 11.41 -7.95
CA TYR A 112 2.97 10.65 -7.96
C TYR A 112 1.86 11.33 -7.18
N GLU A 113 2.19 12.14 -6.16
CA GLU A 113 1.24 13.03 -5.49
C GLU A 113 0.73 14.08 -6.49
N GLY A 114 1.62 14.72 -7.24
CA GLY A 114 1.28 15.69 -8.28
C GLY A 114 0.46 15.10 -9.43
N GLU A 115 0.61 13.82 -9.71
CA GLU A 115 -0.17 13.07 -10.70
C GLU A 115 -1.51 12.55 -10.15
N GLY A 116 -1.80 12.74 -8.85
CA GLY A 116 -3.02 12.26 -8.20
C GLY A 116 -3.07 10.74 -8.00
N LEU A 117 -1.93 10.05 -8.03
CA LEU A 117 -1.81 8.61 -7.81
C LEU A 117 -1.49 8.26 -6.36
N ILE A 118 -0.88 9.18 -5.63
CA ILE A 118 -0.66 9.08 -4.19
C ILE A 118 -1.42 10.21 -3.52
N MET A 119 -2.26 9.87 -2.56
CA MET A 119 -2.98 10.80 -1.70
C MET A 119 -2.17 11.05 -0.44
N LYS A 120 -2.09 12.31 -0.04
CA LYS A 120 -1.42 12.76 1.18
C LYS A 120 -2.38 13.59 2.02
N ALA A 121 -2.38 13.34 3.32
CA ALA A 121 -3.29 14.01 4.26
C ALA A 121 -2.66 14.15 5.65
N ASP A 122 -3.20 15.09 6.43
CA ASP A 122 -2.75 15.30 7.81
C ASP A 122 -3.56 14.49 8.83
N THR A 123 -4.71 13.95 8.42
CA THR A 123 -5.53 13.05 9.24
C THR A 123 -5.94 11.80 8.47
N ILE A 124 -6.32 10.74 9.18
CA ILE A 124 -6.78 9.48 8.55
C ILE A 124 -8.14 9.69 7.87
N GLU A 125 -9.01 10.49 8.45
CA GLU A 125 -10.32 10.82 7.89
C GLU A 125 -10.19 11.62 6.59
N GLU A 126 -9.27 12.58 6.53
CA GLU A 126 -8.94 13.32 5.31
C GLU A 126 -8.33 12.40 4.25
N LEU A 127 -7.45 11.49 4.65
CA LEU A 127 -6.89 10.49 3.74
C LEU A 127 -8.00 9.62 3.14
N ALA A 128 -8.93 9.15 3.98
CA ALA A 128 -10.07 8.38 3.52
C ALA A 128 -10.90 9.13 2.46
N ASP A 129 -11.18 10.41 2.70
CA ASP A 129 -11.91 11.25 1.73
C ASP A 129 -11.15 11.38 0.40
N LYS A 130 -9.86 11.67 0.45
CA LYS A 130 -8.99 11.79 -0.74
C LYS A 130 -8.88 10.48 -1.53
N MET A 131 -8.92 9.36 -0.83
CA MET A 131 -8.90 8.02 -1.44
C MET A 131 -10.25 7.60 -2.00
N GLY A 132 -11.33 8.36 -1.74
CA GLY A 132 -12.67 8.11 -2.25
C GLY A 132 -13.52 7.19 -1.39
N PHE A 133 -13.11 6.90 -0.15
CA PHE A 133 -13.96 6.18 0.80
C PHE A 133 -15.12 7.06 1.27
N THR A 134 -16.33 6.49 1.34
CA THR A 134 -17.54 7.20 1.77
C THR A 134 -18.42 6.32 2.66
N GLY A 135 -19.24 6.94 3.49
CA GLY A 135 -20.20 6.22 4.35
C GLY A 135 -19.56 5.12 5.18
N ALA A 136 -20.13 3.92 5.17
CA ALA A 136 -19.63 2.79 5.94
C ALA A 136 -18.21 2.35 5.56
N ASP A 137 -17.82 2.47 4.29
CA ASP A 137 -16.47 2.11 3.83
C ASP A 137 -15.42 3.05 4.45
N LYS A 138 -15.75 4.35 4.62
CA LYS A 138 -14.90 5.31 5.34
C LYS A 138 -14.79 4.96 6.82
N ASP A 139 -15.90 4.64 7.47
CA ASP A 139 -15.90 4.25 8.88
C ASP A 139 -15.06 2.98 9.10
N ASN A 140 -15.19 2.00 8.21
CA ASN A 140 -14.38 0.78 8.21
C ASN A 140 -12.88 1.10 8.04
N PHE A 141 -12.54 1.97 7.10
CA PHE A 141 -11.16 2.36 6.87
C PHE A 141 -10.51 2.97 8.13
N VAL A 142 -11.19 3.92 8.76
CA VAL A 142 -10.71 4.55 10.01
C VAL A 142 -10.56 3.52 11.13
N ALA A 143 -11.56 2.64 11.30
CA ALA A 143 -11.52 1.57 12.28
C ALA A 143 -10.39 0.56 12.01
N THR A 144 -10.15 0.23 10.74
CA THR A 144 -9.06 -0.69 10.33
C THR A 144 -7.70 -0.11 10.66
N VAL A 145 -7.47 1.19 10.41
CA VAL A 145 -6.20 1.85 10.77
C VAL A 145 -6.02 1.86 12.28
N ALA A 146 -7.07 2.18 13.04
CA ALA A 146 -7.03 2.14 14.50
C ALA A 146 -6.71 0.73 15.01
N ARG A 147 -7.39 -0.29 14.50
CA ARG A 147 -7.12 -1.70 14.84
C ARG A 147 -5.70 -2.13 14.51
N TYR A 148 -5.19 -1.73 13.34
CA TYR A 148 -3.82 -2.06 12.92
C TYR A 148 -2.77 -1.46 13.86
N ASN A 149 -3.01 -0.24 14.36
CA ASN A 149 -2.18 0.39 15.37
C ASN A 149 -2.20 -0.36 16.73
N GLU A 150 -3.36 -0.91 17.14
CA GLU A 150 -3.44 -1.77 18.33
C GLU A 150 -2.60 -3.05 18.19
N LEU A 151 -2.65 -3.68 17.01
CA LEU A 151 -1.85 -4.88 16.71
C LEU A 151 -0.35 -4.56 16.75
N TYR A 152 0.03 -3.39 16.23
CA TYR A 152 1.39 -2.88 16.34
C TYR A 152 1.83 -2.70 17.80
N ASP A 153 1.00 -2.10 18.64
CA ASP A 153 1.32 -1.88 20.07
C ASP A 153 1.47 -3.21 20.83
N LYS A 154 0.64 -4.18 20.50
CA LYS A 154 0.74 -5.54 21.05
C LYS A 154 1.95 -6.30 20.53
N GLN A 155 2.58 -5.86 19.44
CA GLN A 155 3.60 -6.62 18.71
C GLN A 155 3.11 -8.03 18.34
N ASN A 156 1.81 -8.16 18.10
CA ASN A 156 1.14 -9.42 17.78
C ASN A 156 -0.07 -9.16 16.87
N ASP A 157 0.00 -9.66 15.65
CA ASP A 157 -1.12 -9.59 14.70
C ASP A 157 -2.06 -10.78 14.93
N GLU A 158 -3.06 -10.56 15.78
CA GLU A 158 -4.10 -11.55 16.11
C GLU A 158 -5.05 -11.82 14.94
N ASP A 159 -5.10 -10.91 13.94
CA ASP A 159 -6.08 -10.97 12.87
C ASP A 159 -5.58 -11.81 11.67
N PHE A 160 -4.33 -11.65 11.26
CA PHE A 160 -3.75 -12.32 10.09
C PHE A 160 -2.38 -12.96 10.33
N GLY A 161 -1.85 -12.88 11.54
CA GLY A 161 -0.58 -13.52 11.90
C GLY A 161 0.66 -12.92 11.22
N LYS A 162 0.62 -11.62 10.90
CA LYS A 162 1.78 -10.91 10.36
C LYS A 162 2.89 -10.83 11.41
N PRO A 163 4.14 -11.15 11.05
CA PRO A 163 5.25 -11.07 12.00
C PRO A 163 5.42 -9.67 12.60
N ALA A 164 5.66 -9.57 13.91
CA ALA A 164 5.81 -8.31 14.62
C ALA A 164 6.86 -7.38 13.98
N SER A 165 7.98 -7.94 13.51
CA SER A 165 9.04 -7.20 12.81
C SER A 165 8.60 -6.55 11.49
N ARG A 166 7.42 -6.92 10.99
CA ARG A 166 6.83 -6.43 9.75
C ARG A 166 5.62 -5.52 9.98
N LEU A 167 5.17 -5.37 11.22
CA LEU A 167 4.16 -4.38 11.58
C LEU A 167 4.78 -2.98 11.56
N SER A 168 4.00 -1.99 11.14
CA SER A 168 4.33 -0.57 11.19
C SER A 168 3.18 0.19 11.83
N ALA A 169 3.48 1.25 12.57
CA ALA A 169 2.43 2.16 13.05
C ALA A 169 1.97 3.09 11.91
N ILE A 170 0.73 3.57 12.01
CA ILE A 170 0.18 4.60 11.13
C ILE A 170 -0.35 5.72 12.03
N ARG A 171 0.55 6.61 12.50
CA ARG A 171 0.26 7.61 13.55
C ARG A 171 0.87 8.96 13.32
N THR A 172 1.88 9.06 12.48
CA THR A 172 2.67 10.27 12.29
C THR A 172 2.33 10.92 10.95
N ALA A 173 1.66 12.05 10.98
CA ALA A 173 1.37 12.81 9.78
C ALA A 173 2.67 13.30 9.08
N PRO A 174 2.65 13.47 7.75
CA PRO A 174 1.54 13.19 6.87
C PRO A 174 1.31 11.71 6.63
N PHE A 175 0.05 11.35 6.40
CA PHE A 175 -0.37 10.01 6.00
C PHE A 175 -0.44 9.92 4.48
N TYR A 176 -0.11 8.74 3.95
CA TYR A 176 -0.09 8.49 2.52
C TYR A 176 -0.93 7.27 2.18
N GLY A 177 -1.60 7.32 1.05
CA GLY A 177 -2.36 6.21 0.52
C GLY A 177 -2.28 6.16 -1.00
N CYS A 178 -2.28 4.96 -1.57
CA CYS A 178 -2.39 4.78 -3.01
C CYS A 178 -3.21 3.54 -3.32
N TRP A 179 -3.87 3.54 -4.47
CA TRP A 179 -4.54 2.37 -5.02
C TRP A 179 -3.59 1.57 -5.89
N LEU A 180 -3.64 0.26 -5.74
CA LEU A 180 -2.79 -0.70 -6.44
C LEU A 180 -3.66 -1.81 -7.03
N GLY A 181 -3.25 -2.32 -8.17
CA GLY A 181 -3.89 -3.44 -8.83
C GLY A 181 -2.89 -4.54 -9.21
N ALA A 182 -3.40 -5.73 -9.47
CA ALA A 182 -2.59 -6.82 -9.99
C ALA A 182 -2.09 -6.49 -11.40
N SER A 183 -0.82 -6.76 -11.69
CA SER A 183 -0.24 -6.60 -13.00
C SER A 183 0.47 -7.88 -13.47
N LEU A 184 0.53 -8.06 -14.78
CA LEU A 184 1.33 -9.10 -15.42
C LEU A 184 2.70 -8.53 -15.80
N LEU A 185 3.74 -9.30 -15.53
CA LEU A 185 5.07 -9.09 -16.10
C LEU A 185 5.30 -10.03 -17.26
#